data_d5eb17f7c6075747cfc57a987ff20286
#
_entry.id   d5eb17f7c6075747cfc57a987ff20286
#
_cell.length_a   1.000
_cell.length_b   1.000
_cell.length_c   1.000
_cell.angle_alpha   90.00
_cell.angle_beta   90.00
_cell.angle_gamma   90.00
#
_symmetry.space_group_name_H-M   'P 1'
#
loop_
_entity.id
_entity.type
_entity.pdbx_description
1 polymer ?
#
loop_
_entity_poly.entity_id
_entity_poly.type
_entity_poly.pdbx_seq_one_letter_code
_entity_poly.pdbx_strand_id
1 'polypeptide(L)'
;MDQASERATRQTPDAAGDGSRPQAARTPRALFSRRRLLQGAALAAVPSALLTSPHAVARTRAAAYPPVEWVPASSSNYTASNRPSSYPITYVVVHVTQETYADTLAIFKNPAKKVSAHYVVRSSDGHIAQCVSERNVAWHAGNWTYNTRSIGIEHEGWVDQPEYFTDEMYEQSALLTAAICDKYAIPKDRQHIIGHVEVPGADHTDPGQHWNWSRYIRMVNSV
;
A
#
# COMPACT_ATOMS: atom_id res chain seq x y z
N MET A 1 27.33 51.74 8.96
CA MET A 1 27.72 52.02 7.57
C MET A 1 27.40 50.74 6.80
N ASP A 2 26.47 50.58 5.91
CA ASP A 2 25.49 51.51 5.34
C ASP A 2 24.31 50.65 4.83
N GLN A 3 23.18 51.26 4.80
CA GLN A 3 21.89 50.74 4.34
C GLN A 3 21.86 50.61 2.80
N ALA A 4 21.06 49.68 2.31
CA ALA A 4 20.20 49.96 1.18
C ALA A 4 19.08 48.93 1.06
N SER A 5 17.95 49.36 1.45
CA SER A 5 16.58 49.14 1.07
C SER A 5 16.39 49.28 -0.45
N GLU A 6 15.68 48.34 -1.08
CA GLU A 6 14.92 48.70 -2.27
C GLU A 6 13.62 47.88 -2.38
N ARG A 7 12.53 48.61 -2.38
CA ARG A 7 11.15 48.22 -2.69
C ARG A 7 10.95 48.27 -4.21
N ALA A 8 10.25 47.33 -4.74
CA ALA A 8 9.47 47.49 -5.98
C ALA A 8 8.25 46.57 -5.95
N THR A 9 7.15 47.11 -5.67
CA THR A 9 6.01 47.61 -6.45
C THR A 9 5.17 46.50 -7.10
N ARG A 10 3.94 46.44 -6.61
CA ARG A 10 2.75 45.78 -7.18
C ARG A 10 2.49 46.28 -8.59
N GLN A 11 2.03 45.35 -9.44
CA GLN A 11 1.11 45.72 -10.51
C GLN A 11 0.15 44.57 -10.78
N THR A 12 -1.11 44.77 -10.50
CA THR A 12 -2.28 44.11 -11.09
C THR A 12 -2.62 44.80 -12.40
N PRO A 13 -3.22 44.10 -13.35
CA PRO A 13 -4.28 44.73 -14.11
C PRO A 13 -5.61 44.00 -13.98
N ASP A 14 -6.62 44.82 -13.87
CA ASP A 14 -8.05 44.55 -13.93
C ASP A 14 -8.54 44.33 -15.36
N ALA A 15 -9.69 43.63 -15.41
CA ALA A 15 -10.89 43.94 -16.17
C ALA A 15 -11.15 43.22 -17.51
N ALA A 16 -12.18 42.42 -17.45
CA ALA A 16 -13.45 42.50 -18.13
C ALA A 16 -13.56 42.17 -19.63
N GLY A 17 -14.58 41.39 -19.93
CA GLY A 17 -15.23 41.33 -21.24
C GLY A 17 -15.64 39.90 -21.60
N ASP A 18 -16.83 39.68 -21.35
CA ASP A 18 -18.02 39.55 -22.21
C ASP A 18 -18.35 38.18 -22.71
N GLY A 19 -19.55 37.86 -22.41
CA GLY A 19 -20.54 36.89 -22.68
C GLY A 19 -20.63 36.33 -24.10
N SER A 20 -20.93 35.09 -24.14
CA SER A 20 -21.85 34.53 -25.12
C SER A 20 -22.18 33.05 -24.77
N ARG A 21 -23.38 32.83 -24.29
CA ARG A 21 -24.05 31.51 -24.29
C ARG A 21 -24.55 31.20 -25.70
N PRO A 22 -24.45 29.99 -26.17
CA PRO A 22 -25.36 29.48 -27.18
C PRO A 22 -26.49 28.62 -26.55
N GLN A 23 -27.63 28.88 -27.07
CA GLN A 23 -28.96 28.31 -26.80
C GLN A 23 -29.05 26.83 -27.12
N ALA A 24 -29.89 26.14 -26.34
CA ALA A 24 -30.31 24.78 -26.51
C ALA A 24 -31.10 24.57 -27.81
N ALA A 25 -30.72 23.55 -28.58
CA ALA A 25 -31.50 23.03 -29.69
C ALA A 25 -32.40 21.88 -29.19
N ARG A 26 -33.71 22.06 -29.35
CA ARG A 26 -34.78 21.07 -29.11
C ARG A 26 -34.84 20.12 -30.29
N THR A 27 -34.81 18.82 -30.04
CA THR A 27 -35.18 17.80 -31.01
C THR A 27 -36.64 17.34 -30.83
N PRO A 28 -37.38 17.06 -31.92
CA PRO A 28 -38.80 16.72 -31.82
C PRO A 28 -39.04 15.23 -31.55
N ARG A 29 -40.09 14.99 -30.78
CA ARG A 29 -40.70 13.69 -30.52
C ARG A 29 -41.37 13.16 -31.79
N ALA A 30 -41.05 11.92 -32.17
CA ALA A 30 -41.82 11.16 -33.13
C ALA A 30 -42.72 10.16 -32.39
N LEU A 31 -44.00 10.36 -32.51
CA LEU A 31 -45.05 9.42 -32.14
C LEU A 31 -45.25 8.43 -33.30
N PHE A 32 -45.11 7.14 -33.04
CA PHE A 32 -45.65 6.13 -33.96
C PHE A 32 -46.57 5.16 -33.25
N SER A 33 -47.72 5.05 -33.92
CA SER A 33 -48.96 4.42 -33.59
C SER A 33 -48.89 2.89 -33.57
N ARG A 34 -49.76 2.33 -32.70
CA ARG A 34 -50.10 0.91 -32.61
C ARG A 34 -50.88 0.45 -33.86
N ARG A 35 -50.49 -0.70 -34.44
CA ARG A 35 -51.49 -1.55 -35.13
C ARG A 35 -51.09 -3.03 -34.98
N ARG A 36 -52.08 -3.76 -34.53
CA ARG A 36 -52.10 -5.22 -34.34
C ARG A 36 -52.04 -5.93 -35.69
N LEU A 37 -51.41 -7.10 -35.73
CA LEU A 37 -51.86 -8.22 -36.55
C LEU A 37 -51.40 -9.53 -35.87
N LEU A 38 -52.41 -10.32 -35.51
CA LEU A 38 -52.33 -11.70 -35.06
C LEU A 38 -52.18 -12.59 -36.30
N GLN A 39 -51.22 -13.48 -36.33
CA GLN A 39 -51.32 -14.79 -37.00
C GLN A 39 -50.35 -15.75 -36.37
N GLY A 40 -50.85 -16.91 -35.96
CA GLY A 40 -50.14 -17.93 -35.25
C GLY A 40 -49.29 -18.82 -36.17
N ALA A 41 -48.20 -19.31 -35.60
CA ALA A 41 -47.53 -20.56 -36.01
C ALA A 41 -46.95 -21.19 -34.76
N ALA A 42 -47.44 -22.35 -34.40
CA ALA A 42 -46.88 -23.18 -33.35
C ALA A 42 -45.59 -23.76 -33.85
N LEU A 43 -44.49 -23.40 -33.22
CA LEU A 43 -43.19 -24.06 -33.37
C LEU A 43 -42.76 -24.59 -32.01
N ALA A 44 -42.49 -25.88 -31.97
CA ALA A 44 -42.07 -26.63 -30.82
C ALA A 44 -40.81 -26.00 -30.19
N ALA A 45 -40.93 -25.55 -28.96
CA ALA A 45 -39.79 -25.10 -28.17
C ALA A 45 -39.00 -26.31 -27.67
N VAL A 46 -37.83 -26.50 -28.22
CA VAL A 46 -36.79 -27.35 -27.57
C VAL A 46 -36.22 -26.54 -26.44
N PRO A 47 -36.26 -27.00 -25.19
CA PRO A 47 -35.63 -26.31 -24.12
C PRO A 47 -34.11 -26.50 -24.26
N SER A 48 -33.40 -25.49 -24.81
CA SER A 48 -31.95 -25.40 -24.66
C SER A 48 -31.66 -25.11 -23.20
N ALA A 49 -31.39 -26.17 -22.44
CA ALA A 49 -30.81 -26.02 -21.11
C ALA A 49 -29.42 -25.41 -21.28
N LEU A 50 -29.33 -24.09 -21.10
CA LEU A 50 -28.10 -23.38 -20.86
C LEU A 50 -27.54 -23.93 -19.54
N LEU A 51 -26.65 -24.91 -19.64
CA LEU A 51 -25.76 -25.32 -18.55
C LEU A 51 -24.85 -24.11 -18.26
N THR A 52 -25.32 -23.15 -17.50
CA THR A 52 -24.46 -22.19 -16.83
C THR A 52 -23.71 -22.97 -15.77
N SER A 53 -22.52 -23.43 -16.10
CA SER A 53 -21.56 -23.92 -15.09
C SER A 53 -21.37 -22.77 -14.10
N PRO A 54 -21.68 -22.95 -12.82
CA PRO A 54 -21.24 -21.99 -11.84
C PRO A 54 -19.73 -22.06 -11.80
N HIS A 55 -19.06 -21.13 -12.42
CA HIS A 55 -17.67 -20.87 -12.10
C HIS A 55 -17.68 -20.47 -10.63
N ALA A 56 -17.49 -21.43 -9.75
CA ALA A 56 -17.14 -21.19 -8.38
C ALA A 56 -15.82 -20.42 -8.43
N VAL A 57 -15.91 -19.10 -8.34
CA VAL A 57 -14.76 -18.26 -8.02
C VAL A 57 -14.32 -18.75 -6.65
N ALA A 58 -13.29 -19.60 -6.63
CA ALA A 58 -12.64 -20.00 -5.40
C ALA A 58 -12.22 -18.69 -4.72
N ARG A 59 -12.97 -18.27 -3.70
CA ARG A 59 -12.52 -17.24 -2.79
C ARG A 59 -11.26 -17.80 -2.14
N THR A 60 -10.11 -17.37 -2.61
CA THR A 60 -8.85 -17.59 -1.88
C THR A 60 -9.10 -17.03 -0.47
N ARG A 61 -8.97 -17.92 0.51
CA ARG A 61 -9.07 -17.51 1.91
C ARG A 61 -7.92 -16.54 2.17
N ALA A 62 -8.23 -15.35 2.69
CA ALA A 62 -7.20 -14.37 3.04
C ALA A 62 -6.17 -15.02 3.98
N ALA A 63 -4.90 -14.75 3.76
CA ALA A 63 -3.83 -15.23 4.61
C ALA A 63 -4.05 -14.76 6.05
N ALA A 64 -3.87 -15.67 7.01
CA ALA A 64 -3.94 -15.34 8.42
C ALA A 64 -2.63 -14.67 8.86
N TYR A 65 -2.72 -13.66 9.73
CA TYR A 65 -1.54 -13.10 10.34
C TYR A 65 -0.77 -14.16 11.13
N PRO A 66 0.55 -14.24 10.97
CA PRO A 66 1.37 -15.05 11.87
C PRO A 66 1.28 -14.50 13.30
N PRO A 67 1.68 -15.29 14.33
CA PRO A 67 1.79 -14.79 15.69
C PRO A 67 2.72 -13.58 15.76
N VAL A 68 2.29 -12.51 16.44
CA VAL A 68 3.09 -11.30 16.66
C VAL A 68 3.11 -10.94 18.14
N GLU A 69 4.26 -10.48 18.62
CA GLU A 69 4.41 -9.91 19.96
C GLU A 69 4.20 -8.38 19.89
N TRP A 70 3.39 -7.82 20.78
CA TRP A 70 3.24 -6.38 20.87
C TRP A 70 4.39 -5.76 21.67
N VAL A 71 5.28 -5.03 20.99
CA VAL A 71 6.44 -4.34 21.57
C VAL A 71 6.41 -2.87 21.15
N PRO A 72 5.64 -2.00 21.83
CA PRO A 72 5.33 -0.68 21.33
C PRO A 72 6.56 0.22 21.22
N ALA A 73 6.66 0.90 20.07
CA ALA A 73 7.55 2.04 19.88
C ALA A 73 7.09 3.23 20.76
N SER A 74 8.01 4.15 21.06
CA SER A 74 7.65 5.42 21.70
C SER A 74 6.61 6.16 20.84
N SER A 75 5.59 6.73 21.49
CA SER A 75 4.59 7.58 20.81
C SER A 75 5.20 8.82 20.14
N SER A 76 6.44 9.17 20.49
CA SER A 76 7.19 10.25 19.84
C SER A 76 7.86 9.86 18.52
N ASN A 77 7.76 8.58 18.12
CA ASN A 77 8.42 8.01 16.95
C ASN A 77 7.46 7.61 15.82
N TYR A 78 6.17 7.89 15.97
CA TYR A 78 5.17 7.67 14.93
C TYR A 78 4.06 8.73 15.02
N THR A 79 3.22 8.82 14.00
CA THR A 79 2.06 9.71 14.01
C THR A 79 0.77 8.89 14.24
N ALA A 80 0.01 9.27 15.27
CA ALA A 80 -1.32 8.72 15.50
C ALA A 80 -2.24 9.05 14.31
N SER A 81 -2.99 8.07 13.83
CA SER A 81 -3.84 8.20 12.64
C SER A 81 -5.01 7.22 12.69
N ASN A 82 -5.82 7.20 11.65
CA ASN A 82 -6.92 6.25 11.49
C ASN A 82 -6.90 5.64 10.09
N ARG A 83 -5.75 5.05 9.69
CA ARG A 83 -5.63 4.36 8.39
C ARG A 83 -6.49 3.07 8.37
N PRO A 84 -7.03 2.67 7.21
CA PRO A 84 -6.85 3.27 5.89
C PRO A 84 -7.78 4.45 5.60
N SER A 85 -8.64 4.88 6.55
CA SER A 85 -9.62 5.97 6.30
C SER A 85 -8.96 7.33 6.08
N SER A 86 -7.87 7.65 6.83
CA SER A 86 -7.13 8.91 6.66
C SER A 86 -6.16 8.87 5.48
N TYR A 87 -5.50 7.73 5.28
CA TYR A 87 -4.54 7.50 4.20
C TYR A 87 -4.68 6.05 3.72
N PRO A 88 -4.88 5.80 2.42
CA PRO A 88 -4.93 4.44 1.89
C PRO A 88 -3.57 3.75 2.07
N ILE A 89 -3.59 2.48 2.47
CA ILE A 89 -2.38 1.65 2.56
C ILE A 89 -2.25 0.88 1.25
N THR A 90 -1.21 1.18 0.47
CA THR A 90 -1.03 0.69 -0.90
C THR A 90 0.33 0.04 -1.13
N TYR A 91 1.22 0.07 -0.14
CA TYR A 91 2.56 -0.51 -0.23
C TYR A 91 2.91 -1.32 1.02
N VAL A 92 3.79 -2.30 0.83
CA VAL A 92 4.65 -2.85 1.88
C VAL A 92 6.07 -2.43 1.54
N VAL A 93 6.79 -1.84 2.52
CA VAL A 93 8.20 -1.47 2.37
C VAL A 93 9.03 -2.42 3.21
N VAL A 94 9.93 -3.13 2.54
CA VAL A 94 10.89 -4.06 3.13
C VAL A 94 12.16 -3.32 3.47
N HIS A 95 12.57 -3.45 4.74
CA HIS A 95 13.80 -2.86 5.28
C HIS A 95 14.73 -3.94 5.82
N VAL A 96 16.01 -3.57 6.02
CA VAL A 96 17.00 -4.29 6.80
C VAL A 96 17.57 -3.34 7.84
N THR A 97 17.52 -3.73 9.09
CA THR A 97 17.71 -2.84 10.26
C THR A 97 19.10 -2.22 10.36
N GLN A 98 20.12 -2.84 9.80
CA GLN A 98 21.56 -2.55 10.06
C GLN A 98 21.91 -2.63 11.55
N GLU A 99 21.11 -3.39 12.30
CA GLU A 99 21.21 -3.57 13.75
C GLU A 99 20.72 -4.95 14.14
N THR A 100 20.96 -5.35 15.40
CA THR A 100 20.34 -6.53 15.97
C THR A 100 18.85 -6.28 16.23
N TYR A 101 18.04 -7.36 16.30
CA TYR A 101 16.64 -7.29 16.68
C TYR A 101 16.42 -6.52 18.00
N ALA A 102 17.23 -6.81 19.02
CA ALA A 102 17.10 -6.17 20.32
C ALA A 102 17.42 -4.67 20.28
N ASP A 103 18.45 -4.27 19.56
CA ASP A 103 18.86 -2.87 19.41
C ASP A 103 17.83 -2.09 18.59
N THR A 104 17.30 -2.68 17.53
CA THR A 104 16.19 -2.09 16.76
C THR A 104 14.98 -1.78 17.64
N LEU A 105 14.56 -2.71 18.48
CA LEU A 105 13.46 -2.48 19.42
C LEU A 105 13.78 -1.40 20.46
N ALA A 106 15.05 -1.34 20.92
CA ALA A 106 15.51 -0.30 21.85
C ALA A 106 15.52 1.09 21.17
N ILE A 107 15.93 1.17 19.92
CA ILE A 107 15.88 2.38 19.09
C ILE A 107 14.44 2.87 18.96
N PHE A 108 13.50 2.00 18.64
CA PHE A 108 12.09 2.38 18.47
C PHE A 108 11.43 2.83 19.79
N LYS A 109 11.87 2.29 20.93
CA LYS A 109 11.41 2.71 22.27
C LYS A 109 11.98 4.06 22.70
N ASN A 110 13.11 4.49 22.13
CA ASN A 110 13.78 5.73 22.51
C ASN A 110 13.11 6.95 21.84
N PRO A 111 12.46 7.86 22.59
CA PRO A 111 11.74 8.99 22.02
C PRO A 111 12.61 10.00 21.27
N ALA A 112 13.93 9.97 21.48
CA ALA A 112 14.87 10.88 20.80
C ALA A 112 15.22 10.44 19.37
N LYS A 113 14.98 9.16 19.02
CA LYS A 113 15.40 8.59 17.72
C LYS A 113 14.53 8.99 16.53
N LYS A 114 13.26 9.32 16.76
CA LYS A 114 12.35 9.79 15.72
C LYS A 114 12.21 8.85 14.52
N VAL A 115 12.25 7.54 14.78
CA VAL A 115 12.15 6.47 13.80
C VAL A 115 11.36 5.29 14.38
N SER A 116 10.61 4.61 13.54
CA SER A 116 9.91 3.37 13.87
C SER A 116 9.49 2.64 12.60
N ALA A 117 9.21 1.33 12.69
CA ALA A 117 8.48 0.58 11.68
C ALA A 117 7.25 -0.07 12.31
N HIS A 118 6.37 -0.66 11.48
CA HIS A 118 5.20 -1.35 12.00
C HIS A 118 5.60 -2.69 12.61
N TYR A 119 6.53 -3.39 11.96
CA TYR A 119 6.99 -4.71 12.35
C TYR A 119 8.49 -4.83 12.31
N VAL A 120 9.03 -5.72 13.14
CA VAL A 120 10.43 -6.16 13.11
C VAL A 120 10.45 -7.68 13.12
N VAL A 121 11.16 -8.28 12.18
CA VAL A 121 11.30 -9.74 12.03
C VAL A 121 12.72 -10.13 12.43
N ARG A 122 12.83 -11.08 13.38
CA ARG A 122 14.13 -11.60 13.85
C ARG A 122 14.71 -12.60 12.85
N SER A 123 16.01 -12.53 12.63
CA SER A 123 16.70 -13.39 11.68
C SER A 123 16.68 -14.87 12.09
N SER A 124 16.98 -15.17 13.35
CA SER A 124 17.28 -16.53 13.81
C SER A 124 16.09 -17.51 13.79
N ASP A 125 14.86 -17.01 13.89
CA ASP A 125 13.64 -17.85 14.02
C ASP A 125 12.38 -17.23 13.41
N GLY A 126 12.52 -16.08 12.75
CA GLY A 126 11.38 -15.37 12.15
C GLY A 126 10.39 -14.76 13.16
N HIS A 127 10.75 -14.68 14.47
CA HIS A 127 9.88 -14.06 15.48
C HIS A 127 9.56 -12.61 15.11
N ILE A 128 8.28 -12.21 15.24
CA ILE A 128 7.80 -10.90 14.80
C ILE A 128 7.37 -10.05 15.99
N ALA A 129 7.97 -8.86 16.12
CA ALA A 129 7.44 -7.80 16.96
C ALA A 129 6.57 -6.84 16.14
N GLN A 130 5.40 -6.47 16.66
CA GLN A 130 4.64 -5.33 16.18
C GLN A 130 4.95 -4.12 17.04
N CYS A 131 5.53 -3.07 16.47
CA CYS A 131 5.97 -1.88 17.20
C CYS A 131 5.02 -0.69 17.04
N VAL A 132 4.35 -0.58 15.89
CA VAL A 132 3.34 0.46 15.60
C VAL A 132 2.09 -0.21 15.05
N SER A 133 0.92 0.16 15.56
CA SER A 133 -0.34 -0.29 15.00
C SER A 133 -0.46 0.15 13.54
N GLU A 134 -0.91 -0.72 12.65
CA GLU A 134 -1.07 -0.42 11.21
C GLU A 134 -2.00 0.78 10.93
N ARG A 135 -2.90 1.10 11.86
CA ARG A 135 -3.74 2.31 11.78
C ARG A 135 -2.96 3.61 11.94
N ASN A 136 -1.80 3.58 12.55
CA ASN A 136 -0.93 4.72 12.75
C ASN A 136 0.12 4.81 11.64
N VAL A 137 0.82 5.94 11.53
CA VAL A 137 1.87 6.16 10.55
C VAL A 137 3.22 5.96 11.22
N ALA A 138 3.90 4.85 10.97
CA ALA A 138 5.28 4.64 11.38
C ALA A 138 6.23 5.52 10.53
N TRP A 139 7.35 5.92 11.10
CA TRP A 139 8.34 6.76 10.43
C TRP A 139 9.53 5.90 10.01
N HIS A 140 9.42 5.25 8.85
CA HIS A 140 10.40 4.27 8.38
C HIS A 140 10.98 4.56 6.99
N ALA A 141 10.28 5.35 6.15
CA ALA A 141 10.64 5.45 4.74
C ALA A 141 11.39 6.74 4.38
N GLY A 142 11.70 7.62 5.36
CA GLY A 142 12.32 8.93 5.07
C GLY A 142 11.44 9.85 4.19
N ASN A 143 10.29 9.38 3.74
CA ASN A 143 9.38 10.06 2.83
C ASN A 143 7.95 10.02 3.40
N TRP A 144 7.35 11.20 3.61
CA TRP A 144 6.03 11.29 4.24
C TRP A 144 4.94 10.58 3.45
N THR A 145 4.94 10.69 2.12
CA THR A 145 3.95 10.03 1.26
C THR A 145 4.02 8.52 1.41
N TYR A 146 5.23 7.95 1.47
CA TYR A 146 5.40 6.51 1.67
C TYR A 146 5.12 6.10 3.11
N ASN A 147 5.53 6.87 4.12
CA ASN A 147 5.17 6.61 5.52
C ASN A 147 3.64 6.50 5.70
N THR A 148 2.87 7.40 5.10
CA THR A 148 1.40 7.41 5.22
C THR A 148 0.72 6.29 4.46
N ARG A 149 1.32 5.77 3.38
CA ARG A 149 0.70 4.83 2.45
C ARG A 149 1.28 3.41 2.49
N SER A 150 2.13 3.11 3.45
CA SER A 150 2.76 1.79 3.54
C SER A 150 2.71 1.17 4.92
N ILE A 151 2.98 -0.13 4.95
CA ILE A 151 3.39 -0.85 6.14
C ILE A 151 4.89 -1.14 6.00
N GLY A 152 5.71 -0.62 6.91
CA GLY A 152 7.14 -0.90 6.96
C GLY A 152 7.41 -2.14 7.80
N ILE A 153 8.23 -3.04 7.25
CA ILE A 153 8.69 -4.27 7.89
C ILE A 153 10.21 -4.27 7.90
N GLU A 154 10.78 -4.20 9.09
CA GLU A 154 12.20 -4.34 9.34
C GLU A 154 12.60 -5.80 9.45
N HIS A 155 13.75 -6.14 8.91
CA HIS A 155 14.36 -7.47 9.02
C HIS A 155 15.72 -7.32 9.70
N GLU A 156 15.92 -8.06 10.79
CA GLU A 156 17.19 -8.07 11.50
C GLU A 156 18.34 -8.42 10.58
N GLY A 157 19.43 -7.65 10.62
CA GLY A 157 20.66 -7.95 9.91
C GLY A 157 21.27 -6.75 9.20
N TRP A 158 22.24 -7.05 8.32
CA TRP A 158 23.02 -6.07 7.56
C TRP A 158 22.93 -6.40 6.07
N VAL A 159 22.87 -5.39 5.23
CA VAL A 159 22.68 -5.54 3.76
C VAL A 159 23.82 -6.30 3.08
N ASP A 160 25.00 -6.33 3.69
CA ASP A 160 26.21 -7.00 3.20
C ASP A 160 26.51 -8.36 3.88
N GLN A 161 25.63 -8.80 4.81
CA GLN A 161 25.78 -10.04 5.57
C GLN A 161 24.64 -11.02 5.26
N PRO A 162 24.78 -11.84 4.19
CA PRO A 162 23.69 -12.70 3.71
C PRO A 162 23.27 -13.80 4.70
N GLU A 163 24.10 -14.12 5.70
CA GLU A 163 23.80 -15.10 6.74
C GLU A 163 22.63 -14.70 7.63
N TYR A 164 22.25 -13.42 7.67
CA TYR A 164 21.05 -12.95 8.37
C TYR A 164 19.77 -13.21 7.61
N PHE A 165 19.82 -13.47 6.32
CA PHE A 165 18.62 -13.72 5.48
C PHE A 165 18.23 -15.19 5.52
N THR A 166 17.84 -15.67 6.70
CA THR A 166 17.49 -17.06 6.98
C THR A 166 16.16 -17.48 6.34
N ASP A 167 15.94 -18.78 6.25
CA ASP A 167 14.70 -19.35 5.74
C ASP A 167 13.52 -19.01 6.64
N GLU A 168 13.70 -19.09 7.95
CA GLU A 168 12.71 -18.78 8.97
C GLU A 168 12.25 -17.32 8.90
N MET A 169 13.18 -16.38 8.71
CA MET A 169 12.86 -14.97 8.55
C MET A 169 12.04 -14.73 7.28
N TYR A 170 12.45 -15.31 6.14
CA TYR A 170 11.70 -15.20 4.89
C TYR A 170 10.30 -15.78 5.01
N GLU A 171 10.14 -16.94 5.63
CA GLU A 171 8.86 -17.61 5.79
C GLU A 171 7.89 -16.78 6.61
N GLN A 172 8.30 -16.34 7.80
CA GLN A 172 7.44 -15.56 8.67
C GLN A 172 7.14 -14.16 8.11
N SER A 173 8.11 -13.52 7.48
CA SER A 173 7.92 -12.24 6.81
C SER A 173 6.98 -12.36 5.59
N ALA A 174 7.08 -13.41 4.81
CA ALA A 174 6.19 -13.64 3.67
C ALA A 174 4.75 -13.90 4.10
N LEU A 175 4.53 -14.68 5.18
CA LEU A 175 3.21 -14.87 5.80
C LEU A 175 2.60 -13.55 6.25
N LEU A 176 3.39 -12.73 6.96
CA LEU A 176 2.98 -11.40 7.41
C LEU A 176 2.62 -10.48 6.23
N THR A 177 3.49 -10.42 5.23
CA THR A 177 3.28 -9.59 4.04
C THR A 177 2.06 -10.03 3.25
N ALA A 178 1.83 -11.33 3.09
CA ALA A 178 0.63 -11.86 2.43
C ALA A 178 -0.64 -11.44 3.18
N ALA A 179 -0.66 -11.58 4.52
CA ALA A 179 -1.80 -11.17 5.34
C ALA A 179 -2.08 -9.66 5.26
N ILE A 180 -1.04 -8.82 5.26
CA ILE A 180 -1.15 -7.37 5.06
C ILE A 180 -1.72 -7.06 3.67
N CYS A 181 -1.19 -7.70 2.62
CA CYS A 181 -1.66 -7.52 1.26
C CYS A 181 -3.14 -7.89 1.11
N ASP A 182 -3.56 -9.02 1.65
CA ASP A 182 -4.95 -9.46 1.61
C ASP A 182 -5.88 -8.52 2.40
N LYS A 183 -5.44 -8.04 3.56
CA LYS A 183 -6.21 -7.11 4.40
C LYS A 183 -6.48 -5.77 3.72
N TYR A 184 -5.49 -5.23 3.02
CA TYR A 184 -5.56 -3.89 2.41
C TYR A 184 -5.75 -3.91 0.90
N ALA A 185 -5.98 -5.09 0.31
CA ALA A 185 -6.12 -5.30 -1.13
C ALA A 185 -4.89 -4.77 -1.91
N ILE A 186 -3.69 -4.98 -1.38
CA ILE A 186 -2.42 -4.63 -2.03
C ILE A 186 -2.03 -5.76 -2.98
N PRO A 187 -1.74 -5.50 -4.26
CA PRO A 187 -1.22 -6.52 -5.16
C PRO A 187 0.09 -7.14 -4.65
N LYS A 188 0.17 -8.48 -4.69
CA LYS A 188 1.34 -9.24 -4.22
C LYS A 188 2.44 -9.27 -5.29
N ASP A 189 2.94 -8.11 -5.69
CA ASP A 189 3.93 -7.92 -6.76
C ASP A 189 5.03 -6.93 -6.36
N ARG A 190 6.06 -6.81 -7.23
CA ARG A 190 7.20 -5.90 -7.02
C ARG A 190 6.90 -4.42 -7.22
N GLN A 191 5.72 -4.06 -7.69
CA GLN A 191 5.31 -2.65 -7.79
C GLN A 191 4.74 -2.13 -6.47
N HIS A 192 4.26 -3.04 -5.60
CA HIS A 192 3.60 -2.71 -4.35
C HIS A 192 4.35 -3.23 -3.10
N ILE A 193 5.14 -4.29 -3.25
CA ILE A 193 6.06 -4.79 -2.22
C ILE A 193 7.47 -4.36 -2.64
N ILE A 194 7.95 -3.27 -2.08
CA ILE A 194 9.18 -2.57 -2.51
C ILE A 194 10.24 -2.57 -1.42
N GLY A 195 11.48 -2.34 -1.80
CA GLY A 195 12.57 -2.06 -0.86
C GLY A 195 12.65 -0.57 -0.50
N HIS A 196 13.28 -0.25 0.62
CA HIS A 196 13.49 1.14 1.02
C HIS A 196 14.26 1.93 -0.06
N VAL A 197 15.25 1.33 -0.67
CA VAL A 197 16.04 1.92 -1.76
C VAL A 197 15.19 2.41 -2.95
N GLU A 198 13.96 1.90 -3.10
CA GLU A 198 13.05 2.26 -4.19
C GLU A 198 12.12 3.43 -3.82
N VAL A 199 12.18 3.89 -2.56
CA VAL A 199 11.41 5.05 -2.11
C VAL A 199 12.05 6.33 -2.67
N PRO A 200 11.30 7.20 -3.37
CA PRO A 200 11.87 8.43 -3.92
C PRO A 200 12.50 9.32 -2.86
N GLY A 201 13.75 9.69 -3.07
CA GLY A 201 14.54 10.51 -2.15
C GLY A 201 15.15 9.73 -0.98
N ALA A 202 15.05 8.40 -0.95
CA ALA A 202 15.77 7.60 0.02
C ALA A 202 17.29 7.70 -0.21
N ASP A 203 18.03 7.82 0.89
CA ASP A 203 19.49 7.75 0.95
C ASP A 203 19.97 6.38 1.49
N HIS A 204 19.06 5.42 1.56
CA HIS A 204 19.25 4.08 2.07
C HIS A 204 19.43 3.07 0.94
N THR A 205 20.14 1.97 1.21
CA THR A 205 20.42 0.91 0.23
C THR A 205 19.66 -0.39 0.52
N ASP A 206 18.95 -0.45 1.65
CA ASP A 206 18.23 -1.65 2.08
C ASP A 206 17.01 -1.97 1.20
N PRO A 207 16.67 -3.25 1.07
CA PRO A 207 17.21 -4.41 1.76
C PRO A 207 18.53 -4.96 1.17
N GLY A 208 19.14 -4.30 0.20
CA GLY A 208 20.42 -4.65 -0.39
C GLY A 208 20.37 -5.78 -1.43
N GLN A 209 21.55 -6.07 -2.00
CA GLN A 209 21.68 -7.01 -3.12
C GLN A 209 21.46 -8.48 -2.74
N HIS A 210 21.63 -8.82 -1.47
CA HIS A 210 21.48 -10.20 -0.96
C HIS A 210 20.02 -10.57 -0.66
N TRP A 211 19.09 -9.59 -0.65
CA TRP A 211 17.67 -9.86 -0.51
C TRP A 211 17.14 -10.53 -1.77
N ASN A 212 16.64 -11.77 -1.63
CA ASN A 212 16.15 -12.54 -2.76
C ASN A 212 14.68 -12.21 -3.08
N TRP A 213 14.47 -11.18 -3.87
CA TRP A 213 13.14 -10.71 -4.27
C TRP A 213 12.30 -11.78 -4.97
N SER A 214 12.92 -12.57 -5.87
CA SER A 214 12.20 -13.62 -6.61
C SER A 214 11.67 -14.71 -5.68
N ARG A 215 12.47 -15.09 -4.66
CA ARG A 215 12.06 -16.01 -3.61
C ARG A 215 10.93 -15.39 -2.79
N TYR A 216 11.13 -14.17 -2.28
CA TYR A 216 10.20 -13.50 -1.40
C TYR A 216 8.81 -13.35 -2.01
N ILE A 217 8.71 -12.84 -3.24
CA ILE A 217 7.43 -12.67 -3.95
C ILE A 217 6.75 -14.02 -4.23
N ARG A 218 7.51 -15.08 -4.56
CA ARG A 218 6.91 -16.42 -4.69
C ARG A 218 6.32 -16.90 -3.37
N MET A 219 7.03 -16.72 -2.24
CA MET A 219 6.54 -17.11 -0.92
C MET A 219 5.28 -16.34 -0.53
N VAL A 220 5.25 -15.01 -0.72
CA VAL A 220 4.07 -14.16 -0.46
C VAL A 220 2.84 -14.60 -1.28
N ASN A 221 3.04 -15.13 -2.48
CA ASN A 221 1.95 -15.61 -3.36
C ASN A 221 1.56 -17.08 -3.12
N SER A 222 2.30 -17.81 -2.30
CA SER A 222 2.04 -19.23 -2.04
C SER A 222 1.12 -19.49 -0.84
N VAL A 223 0.73 -18.45 -0.12
CA VAL A 223 -0.10 -18.48 1.10
C VAL A 223 -1.46 -17.85 0.93
#